data_b9b1c3b2cd4b10b73cfcda7aee3946d9
#
_entry.id   b9b1c3b2cd4b10b73cfcda7aee3946d9
#
_cell.length_a   1.000
_cell.length_b   1.000
_cell.length_c   1.000
_cell.angle_alpha   90.00
_cell.angle_beta   90.00
_cell.angle_gamma   90.00
#
_symmetry.space_group_name_H-M   'P 1'
#
loop_
_entity.id
_entity.type
_entity.pdbx_description
1 polymer ?
#
loop_
_entity_poly.entity_id
_entity_poly.type
_entity_poly.pdbx_seq_one_letter_code
_entity_poly.pdbx_strand_id
1 'polypeptide(L)' 'MHATDTIDYEVVLSGKIDLELPGGKKHTLVPGDLLVLAGVPHAWKNPYDEDCVFLAVTVGYNS' A
#
# COMPACT_ATOMS: atom_id res chain seq x y z
N MET A 1 9.91 23.82 7.73
CA MET A 1 9.92 22.64 6.86
C MET A 1 8.52 22.34 6.38
N HIS A 2 8.38 22.14 5.12
CA HIS A 2 7.08 21.79 4.57
C HIS A 2 6.94 20.29 4.52
N ALA A 3 5.83 19.81 5.06
CA ALA A 3 5.44 18.45 4.84
C ALA A 3 4.62 18.40 3.54
N THR A 4 5.03 17.56 2.63
CA THR A 4 4.21 17.25 1.46
C THR A 4 3.32 16.08 1.83
N ASP A 5 2.04 16.31 1.84
CA ASP A 5 1.09 15.24 2.07
C ASP A 5 0.96 14.42 0.80
N THR A 6 0.90 13.13 0.95
CA THR A 6 0.73 12.23 -0.17
C THR A 6 -0.44 11.29 0.07
N ILE A 7 -1.11 10.95 -1.00
CA ILE A 7 -2.13 9.92 -1.02
C ILE A 7 -1.69 8.86 -2.00
N ASP A 8 -1.61 7.62 -1.52
CA ASP A 8 -1.22 6.49 -2.35
C ASP A 8 -2.45 5.67 -2.68
N TYR A 9 -2.62 5.40 -3.97
CA TYR A 9 -3.65 4.50 -4.47
C TYR A 9 -2.96 3.26 -4.98
N GLU A 10 -3.36 2.10 -4.50
CA GLU A 10 -2.70 0.86 -4.86
C GLU A 10 -3.73 -0.20 -5.17
N VAL A 11 -3.53 -0.91 -6.27
CA VAL A 11 -4.38 -2.02 -6.67
C VAL A 11 -3.53 -3.22 -7.04
N VAL A 12 -3.88 -4.38 -6.49
CA VAL A 12 -3.18 -5.62 -6.80
C VAL A 12 -3.67 -6.14 -8.13
N LEU A 13 -2.74 -6.44 -9.02
CA LEU A 13 -3.04 -6.97 -10.35
C LEU A 13 -2.89 -8.49 -10.40
N SER A 14 -1.88 -9.04 -9.73
CA SER A 14 -1.68 -10.47 -9.64
C SER A 14 -0.92 -10.82 -8.36
N GLY A 15 -1.12 -12.04 -7.89
CA GLY A 15 -0.53 -12.49 -6.63
C GLY A 15 -1.24 -11.89 -5.45
N LYS A 16 -0.60 -11.93 -4.29
CA LYS A 16 -1.12 -11.29 -3.07
C LYS A 16 0.03 -10.77 -2.24
N ILE A 17 -0.25 -9.82 -1.39
CA ILE A 17 0.75 -9.17 -0.56
C ILE A 17 0.12 -8.75 0.76
N ASP A 18 0.90 -8.78 1.81
CA ASP A 18 0.47 -8.31 3.12
C ASP A 18 0.93 -6.88 3.34
N LEU A 19 0.02 -6.06 3.83
CA LEU A 19 0.30 -4.71 4.28
C LEU A 19 0.31 -4.71 5.80
N GLU A 20 1.42 -4.30 6.40
CA GLU A 20 1.54 -4.15 7.84
C GLU A 20 1.41 -2.68 8.22
N LEU A 21 0.57 -2.42 9.20
CA LEU A 21 0.30 -1.10 9.73
C LEU A 21 0.78 -1.00 11.18
N PRO A 22 0.94 0.23 11.71
CA PRO A 22 1.30 0.41 13.12
C PRO A 22 0.32 -0.31 14.05
N GLY A 23 0.83 -0.79 15.18
CA GLY A 23 0.01 -1.52 16.13
C GLY A 23 -0.15 -2.99 15.82
N GLY A 24 0.64 -3.53 14.89
CA GLY A 24 0.59 -4.94 14.54
C GLY A 24 -0.57 -5.35 13.64
N LYS A 25 -1.27 -4.36 13.06
CA LYS A 25 -2.36 -4.66 12.13
C LYS A 25 -1.81 -5.09 10.79
N LYS A 26 -2.47 -6.05 10.18
CA LYS A 26 -2.07 -6.60 8.89
C LYS A 26 -3.29 -6.84 8.02
N HIS A 27 -3.17 -6.49 6.73
CA HIS A 27 -4.18 -6.75 5.72
C HIS A 27 -3.55 -7.52 4.57
N THR A 28 -4.22 -8.58 4.13
CA THR A 28 -3.81 -9.30 2.93
C THR A 28 -4.60 -8.77 1.75
N LEU A 29 -3.90 -8.31 0.74
CA LEU A 29 -4.49 -7.78 -0.49
C LEU A 29 -4.38 -8.83 -1.59
N VAL A 30 -5.46 -9.01 -2.33
CA VAL A 30 -5.58 -9.96 -3.43
C VAL A 30 -5.94 -9.19 -4.71
N PRO A 31 -5.83 -9.84 -5.89
CA PRO A 31 -6.15 -9.14 -7.15
C PRO A 31 -7.54 -8.51 -7.13
N GLY A 32 -7.59 -7.26 -7.56
CA GLY A 32 -8.82 -6.47 -7.55
C GLY A 32 -9.01 -5.62 -6.31
N ASP A 33 -8.24 -5.83 -5.26
CA ASP A 33 -8.34 -4.99 -4.06
C ASP A 33 -7.71 -3.63 -4.32
N LEU A 34 -8.45 -2.60 -3.94
CA LEU A 34 -7.96 -1.22 -4.00
C LEU A 34 -7.69 -0.73 -2.58
N LEU A 35 -6.52 -0.18 -2.38
CA LEU A 35 -6.12 0.40 -1.11
C LEU A 35 -5.80 1.87 -1.29
N VAL A 36 -6.23 2.68 -0.33
CA VAL A 36 -5.90 4.10 -0.29
C VAL A 36 -5.17 4.37 1.03
N LEU A 37 -3.96 4.91 0.92
CA LEU A 37 -3.15 5.27 2.08
C LEU A 37 -2.83 6.75 2.06
N ALA A 38 -3.02 7.42 3.18
CA ALA A 38 -2.77 8.85 3.32
C ALA A 38 -1.80 9.08 4.47
N GLY A 39 -0.51 9.13 4.14
CA GLY A 39 0.52 9.52 5.11
C GLY A 39 0.71 8.57 6.28
N VAL A 40 0.25 7.34 6.19
CA VAL A 40 0.34 6.36 7.28
C VAL A 40 1.59 5.52 7.10
N PRO A 41 2.42 5.36 8.15
CA PRO A 41 3.53 4.41 8.08
C PRO A 41 3.03 3.00 7.78
N HIS A 42 3.72 2.33 6.87
CA HIS A 42 3.32 0.98 6.47
C HIS A 42 4.51 0.20 5.96
N ALA A 43 4.38 -1.11 5.94
CA ALA A 43 5.39 -2.00 5.39
C ALA A 43 4.70 -3.05 4.51
N TRP A 44 5.34 -3.36 3.39
CA TRP A 44 4.89 -4.39 2.47
C TRP A 44 5.64 -5.68 2.75
N LYS A 45 4.92 -6.78 2.86
CA LYS A 45 5.50 -8.10 3.09
C LYS A 45 4.91 -9.09 2.09
N ASN A 46 5.75 -9.89 1.49
CA ASN A 46 5.31 -10.96 0.59
C ASN A 46 5.81 -12.32 1.11
N PRO A 47 5.09 -12.93 2.08
CA PRO A 47 5.47 -14.23 2.59
C PRO A 47 5.01 -15.40 1.70
N TYR A 48 4.41 -15.11 0.55
CA TYR A 48 3.84 -16.10 -0.33
C TYR A 48 4.83 -16.54 -1.39
N ASP A 49 4.60 -17.70 -1.98
CA ASP A 49 5.52 -18.31 -2.95
C ASP A 49 5.39 -17.75 -4.37
N GLU A 50 4.62 -16.69 -4.55
CA GLU A 50 4.42 -16.08 -5.86
C GLU A 50 4.70 -14.59 -5.80
N ASP A 51 5.12 -14.04 -6.93
CA ASP A 51 5.32 -12.60 -7.04
C ASP A 51 3.99 -11.87 -7.00
N CYS A 52 4.01 -10.70 -6.38
CA CYS A 52 2.86 -9.81 -6.39
C CYS A 52 3.15 -8.65 -7.34
N VAL A 53 2.23 -8.41 -8.26
CA VAL A 53 2.28 -7.26 -9.15
C VAL A 53 1.16 -6.32 -8.76
N PHE A 54 1.50 -5.08 -8.47
CA PHE A 54 0.49 -4.08 -8.14
C PHE A 54 0.83 -2.75 -8.79
N LEU A 55 -0.22 -1.96 -9.02
CA LEU A 55 -0.10 -0.61 -9.54
C LEU A 55 -0.19 0.35 -8.37
N ALA A 56 0.77 1.26 -8.29
CA ALA A 56 0.79 2.28 -7.26
C ALA A 56 0.79 3.66 -7.92
N VAL A 57 -0.09 4.54 -7.46
CA VAL A 57 -0.15 5.93 -7.88
C VAL A 57 -0.07 6.80 -6.65
N THR A 58 0.96 7.64 -6.60
CA THR A 58 1.15 8.57 -5.50
C THR A 58 0.80 9.97 -5.97
N VAL A 59 -0.13 10.60 -5.26
CA VAL A 59 -0.51 11.99 -5.52
C VAL A 59 -0.01 12.84 -4.36
N GLY A 60 0.84 13.80 -4.70
CA GLY A 60 1.36 14.74 -3.71
C GLY A 60 0.63 16.07 -3.79
N TYR A 61 0.45 16.71 -2.67
CA TYR A 61 -0.09 18.05 -2.61
C TYR A 61 0.55 18.83 -1.48
N ASN A 62 0.57 20.15 -1.64
CA ASN A 62 1.06 21.04 -0.61
C ASN A 62 -0.11 21.50 0.24
N SER A 63 0.09 21.41 1.54
CA SER A 63 -0.91 21.93 2.48
C SER A 63 -0.50 23.30 3.02
#